data_a0c159f78c92c5911dae9322344c9f4a
#
_entry.id   a0c159f78c92c5911dae9322344c9f4a
#
_cell.length_a   1.000
_cell.length_b   1.000
_cell.length_c   1.000
_cell.angle_alpha   90.00
_cell.angle_beta   90.00
_cell.angle_gamma   90.00
#
_symmetry.space_group_name_H-M   'P 1'
#
loop_
_entity.id
_entity.type
_entity.pdbx_description
1 polymer ?
#
loop_
_entity_poly.entity_id
_entity_poly.type
_entity_poly.pdbx_seq_one_letter_code
_entity_poly.pdbx_strand_id
1 'polypeptide(L)'
;MIYASFDSILEQGSGGKPGYVDGFVVAVPQGKKDAYCAMAEKAAGMFEKHGALRVVENWGEDVPEGKVTDYNRATLREDGEQVVYSWIEWPDKSTRDTAWEKIMADPDMQAGKDMPFDGKRMMWGGFVPVLDETLG
;
A
#
# COMPACT_ATOMS: atom_id res chain seq x y z
N MET A 1 9.74 -7.75 -18.29
CA MET A 1 8.45 -7.15 -17.89
C MET A 1 7.95 -7.81 -16.61
N ILE A 2 7.52 -7.00 -15.67
CA ILE A 2 6.87 -7.48 -14.43
C ILE A 2 5.39 -7.17 -14.56
N TYR A 3 4.53 -8.16 -14.37
CA TYR A 3 3.08 -7.96 -14.36
C TYR A 3 2.41 -8.92 -13.40
N ALA A 4 1.23 -8.52 -12.92
CA ALA A 4 0.43 -9.36 -12.05
C ALA A 4 -1.01 -8.82 -12.02
N SER A 5 -1.90 -9.65 -11.51
CA SER A 5 -3.29 -9.27 -11.25
C SER A 5 -3.58 -9.33 -9.76
N PHE A 6 -4.39 -8.41 -9.28
CA PHE A 6 -4.70 -8.25 -7.86
C PHE A 6 -6.19 -8.06 -7.64
N ASP A 7 -6.69 -8.55 -6.51
CA ASP A 7 -8.04 -8.26 -6.01
C ASP A 7 -7.97 -7.04 -5.09
N SER A 8 -8.84 -6.07 -5.31
CA SER A 8 -8.98 -4.93 -4.40
C SER A 8 -9.66 -5.40 -3.10
N ILE A 9 -8.97 -5.25 -1.97
CA ILE A 9 -9.49 -5.65 -0.65
C ILE A 9 -9.84 -4.46 0.22
N LEU A 10 -9.41 -3.27 -0.16
CA LEU A 10 -9.74 -2.03 0.53
C LEU A 10 -9.63 -0.88 -0.46
N GLU A 11 -10.65 -0.04 -0.46
CA GLU A 11 -10.64 1.23 -1.17
C GLU A 11 -11.37 2.24 -0.29
N GLN A 12 -10.66 3.27 0.17
CA GLN A 12 -11.19 4.27 1.07
C GLN A 12 -10.75 5.67 0.66
N GLY A 13 -11.64 6.64 0.78
CA GLY A 13 -11.39 8.04 0.50
C GLY A 13 -12.39 8.63 -0.48
N SER A 14 -12.45 9.98 -0.50
CA SER A 14 -13.34 10.73 -1.38
C SER A 14 -12.84 10.81 -2.82
N GLY A 15 -11.58 10.49 -3.05
CA GLY A 15 -10.95 10.64 -4.36
C GLY A 15 -10.58 12.09 -4.67
N GLY A 16 -10.41 12.38 -5.94
CA GLY A 16 -9.96 13.67 -6.43
C GLY A 16 -8.79 13.48 -7.39
N LYS A 17 -8.13 14.56 -7.76
CA LYS A 17 -6.98 14.51 -8.65
C LYS A 17 -5.70 14.50 -7.82
N PRO A 18 -4.97 13.38 -7.77
CA PRO A 18 -3.74 13.31 -6.99
C PRO A 18 -2.59 14.07 -7.64
N GLY A 19 -1.81 14.76 -6.81
CA GLY A 19 -0.57 15.38 -7.23
C GLY A 19 0.65 14.56 -6.80
N TYR A 20 0.45 13.58 -5.90
CA TYR A 20 1.51 12.71 -5.42
C TYR A 20 0.94 11.37 -4.96
N VAL A 21 1.69 10.29 -5.19
CA VAL A 21 1.25 8.93 -4.85
C VAL A 21 2.38 8.18 -4.16
N ASP A 22 2.09 7.55 -3.01
CA ASP A 22 2.98 6.56 -2.40
C ASP A 22 2.55 5.17 -2.85
N GLY A 23 3.51 4.34 -3.28
CA GLY A 23 3.26 2.97 -3.66
C GLY A 23 4.03 2.00 -2.77
N PHE A 24 3.41 0.86 -2.46
CA PHE A 24 3.97 -0.16 -1.56
C PHE A 24 3.77 -1.55 -2.13
N VAL A 25 4.77 -2.41 -1.96
CA VAL A 25 4.65 -3.83 -2.29
C VAL A 25 5.26 -4.62 -1.13
N VAL A 26 4.53 -5.61 -0.62
CA VAL A 26 4.98 -6.42 0.51
C VAL A 26 4.39 -7.84 0.42
N ALA A 27 5.12 -8.83 0.92
CA ALA A 27 4.63 -10.20 1.05
C ALA A 27 3.97 -10.37 2.41
N VAL A 28 2.78 -10.94 2.44
CA VAL A 28 1.96 -11.14 3.65
C VAL A 28 1.59 -12.62 3.76
N PRO A 29 1.79 -13.27 4.94
CA PRO A 29 1.31 -14.63 5.14
C PRO A 29 -0.18 -14.75 4.85
N GLN A 30 -0.57 -15.74 4.04
CA GLN A 30 -1.97 -15.92 3.64
C GLN A 30 -2.90 -16.11 4.84
N GLY A 31 -2.43 -16.78 5.89
CA GLY A 31 -3.19 -16.95 7.12
C GLY A 31 -3.39 -15.65 7.91
N LYS A 32 -2.72 -14.57 7.56
CA LYS A 32 -2.84 -13.26 8.20
C LYS A 32 -3.58 -12.23 7.36
N LYS A 33 -4.28 -12.67 6.31
CA LYS A 33 -5.03 -11.76 5.44
C LYS A 33 -6.03 -10.89 6.20
N ASP A 34 -6.82 -11.48 7.11
CA ASP A 34 -7.81 -10.75 7.91
C ASP A 34 -7.15 -9.73 8.84
N ALA A 35 -6.04 -10.11 9.47
CA ALA A 35 -5.26 -9.19 10.31
C ALA A 35 -4.67 -8.04 9.50
N TYR A 36 -4.21 -8.33 8.29
CA TYR A 36 -3.72 -7.31 7.36
C TYR A 36 -4.83 -6.33 6.97
N CYS A 37 -6.01 -6.84 6.62
CA CYS A 37 -7.16 -6.00 6.27
C CYS A 37 -7.56 -5.07 7.43
N ALA A 38 -7.61 -5.59 8.65
CA ALA A 38 -7.96 -4.80 9.83
C ALA A 38 -6.93 -3.69 10.07
N MET A 39 -5.63 -4.00 9.95
CA MET A 39 -4.56 -3.02 10.07
C MET A 39 -4.65 -1.96 8.97
N ALA A 40 -4.90 -2.39 7.73
CA ALA A 40 -5.00 -1.50 6.57
C ALA A 40 -6.18 -0.54 6.69
N GLU A 41 -7.33 -1.01 7.19
CA GLU A 41 -8.50 -0.14 7.44
C GLU A 41 -8.17 0.95 8.45
N LYS A 42 -7.52 0.58 9.55
CA LYS A 42 -7.11 1.53 10.58
C LYS A 42 -6.12 2.56 10.01
N ALA A 43 -5.12 2.10 9.28
CA ALA A 43 -4.12 2.96 8.66
C ALA A 43 -4.76 3.90 7.62
N ALA A 44 -5.68 3.39 6.80
CA ALA A 44 -6.38 4.20 5.80
C ALA A 44 -7.15 5.35 6.45
N GLY A 45 -7.81 5.09 7.58
CA GLY A 45 -8.49 6.14 8.36
C GLY A 45 -7.51 7.23 8.83
N MET A 46 -6.32 6.83 9.27
CA MET A 46 -5.27 7.77 9.68
C MET A 46 -4.75 8.60 8.50
N PHE A 47 -4.49 7.96 7.35
CA PHE A 47 -4.05 8.67 6.16
C PHE A 47 -5.11 9.66 5.68
N GLU A 48 -6.38 9.26 5.63
CA GLU A 48 -7.48 10.13 5.23
C GLU A 48 -7.61 11.33 6.17
N LYS A 49 -7.53 11.10 7.47
CA LYS A 49 -7.56 12.17 8.49
C LYS A 49 -6.48 13.23 8.25
N HIS A 50 -5.32 12.83 7.75
CA HIS A 50 -4.20 13.73 7.50
C HIS A 50 -4.09 14.20 6.04
N GLY A 51 -5.14 14.01 5.24
CA GLY A 51 -5.25 14.63 3.93
C GLY A 51 -5.13 13.71 2.73
N ALA A 52 -5.01 12.40 2.91
CA ALA A 52 -5.03 11.47 1.79
C ALA A 52 -6.37 11.54 1.07
N LEU A 53 -6.32 11.53 -0.26
CA LEU A 53 -7.51 11.51 -1.10
C LEU A 53 -8.09 10.12 -1.23
N ARG A 54 -7.24 9.11 -1.28
CA ARG A 54 -7.64 7.73 -1.51
C ARG A 54 -6.55 6.78 -1.05
N VAL A 55 -6.95 5.66 -0.48
CA VAL A 55 -6.08 4.55 -0.12
C VAL A 55 -6.63 3.28 -0.77
N VAL A 56 -5.79 2.55 -1.46
CA VAL A 56 -6.17 1.31 -2.14
C VAL A 56 -5.21 0.19 -1.74
N GLU A 57 -5.78 -0.93 -1.31
CA GLU A 57 -5.03 -2.14 -0.97
C GLU A 57 -5.47 -3.27 -1.88
N ASN A 58 -4.52 -3.97 -2.49
CA ASN A 58 -4.80 -5.04 -3.43
C ASN A 58 -4.03 -6.31 -3.05
N TRP A 59 -4.75 -7.42 -3.01
CA TRP A 59 -4.22 -8.74 -2.69
C TRP A 59 -3.91 -9.49 -3.98
N GLY A 60 -2.71 -10.04 -4.09
CA GLY A 60 -2.29 -10.77 -5.29
C GLY A 60 -3.19 -11.96 -5.59
N GLU A 61 -3.64 -12.05 -6.83
CA GLU A 61 -4.45 -13.16 -7.33
C GLU A 61 -3.65 -14.01 -8.31
N ASP A 62 -3.06 -13.34 -9.30
CA ASP A 62 -2.22 -13.99 -10.31
C ASP A 62 -0.90 -13.24 -10.40
N VAL A 63 0.13 -13.80 -9.78
CA VAL A 63 1.45 -13.18 -9.66
C VAL A 63 2.49 -14.12 -10.26
N PRO A 64 2.64 -14.14 -11.61
CA PRO A 64 3.53 -15.08 -12.27
C PRO A 64 5.01 -14.74 -12.08
N GLU A 65 5.86 -15.74 -12.24
CA GLU A 65 7.30 -15.55 -12.28
C GLU A 65 7.72 -14.85 -13.57
N GLY A 66 8.62 -13.89 -13.45
CA GLY A 66 9.24 -13.21 -14.57
C GLY A 66 10.63 -13.78 -14.88
N LYS A 67 11.20 -13.38 -16.03
CA LYS A 67 12.53 -13.84 -16.44
C LYS A 67 13.66 -13.18 -15.65
N VAL A 68 13.61 -11.87 -15.51
CA VAL A 68 14.65 -11.09 -14.81
C VAL A 68 14.28 -10.93 -13.35
N THR A 69 13.07 -10.46 -13.10
CA THR A 69 12.52 -10.33 -11.77
C THR A 69 11.00 -10.41 -11.83
N ASP A 70 10.36 -10.40 -10.67
CA ASP A 70 8.90 -10.41 -10.52
C ASP A 70 8.55 -9.89 -9.12
N TYR A 71 7.27 -9.76 -8.82
CA TYR A 71 6.81 -9.30 -7.51
C TYR A 71 7.24 -10.25 -6.39
N ASN A 72 7.29 -11.55 -6.65
CA ASN A 72 7.69 -12.54 -5.65
C ASN A 72 9.14 -12.36 -5.22
N ARG A 73 10.05 -12.21 -6.19
CA ARG A 73 11.48 -11.99 -5.93
C ARG A 73 11.73 -10.62 -5.30
N ALA A 74 11.04 -9.59 -5.79
CA ALA A 74 11.19 -8.21 -5.29
C ALA A 74 10.83 -8.09 -3.81
N THR A 75 9.84 -8.86 -3.35
CA THR A 75 9.39 -8.85 -1.95
C THR A 75 10.06 -9.94 -1.11
N LEU A 76 10.96 -10.74 -1.69
CA LEU A 76 11.58 -11.90 -1.03
C LEU A 76 10.50 -12.83 -0.45
N ARG A 77 9.44 -13.04 -1.23
CA ARG A 77 8.28 -13.82 -0.82
C ARG A 77 8.69 -15.23 -0.41
N GLU A 78 8.19 -15.68 0.74
CA GLU A 78 8.34 -17.02 1.26
C GLU A 78 7.09 -17.85 0.96
N ASP A 79 7.23 -19.18 1.06
CA ASP A 79 6.09 -20.10 0.89
C ASP A 79 4.97 -19.75 1.88
N GLY A 80 3.73 -19.76 1.39
CA GLY A 80 2.56 -19.43 2.21
C GLY A 80 2.25 -17.95 2.29
N GLU A 81 3.06 -17.12 1.64
CA GLU A 81 2.80 -15.67 1.56
C GLU A 81 2.18 -15.28 0.23
N GLN A 82 1.50 -14.16 0.19
CA GLN A 82 0.99 -13.54 -1.03
C GLN A 82 1.42 -12.08 -1.10
N VAL A 83 1.62 -11.59 -2.31
CA VAL A 83 2.05 -10.21 -2.55
C VAL A 83 0.85 -9.27 -2.42
N VAL A 84 1.06 -8.17 -1.71
CA VAL A 84 0.09 -7.07 -1.60
C VAL A 84 0.69 -5.85 -2.29
N TYR A 85 -0.11 -5.24 -3.15
CA TYR A 85 0.21 -3.99 -3.84
C TYR A 85 -0.76 -2.92 -3.36
N SER A 86 -0.22 -1.83 -2.79
CA SER A 86 -1.07 -0.76 -2.25
C SER A 86 -0.55 0.61 -2.63
N TRP A 87 -1.44 1.61 -2.62
CA TRP A 87 -1.04 2.99 -2.85
C TRP A 87 -1.92 3.96 -2.08
N ILE A 88 -1.34 5.14 -1.86
CA ILE A 88 -2.00 6.27 -1.20
C ILE A 88 -1.92 7.46 -2.14
N GLU A 89 -3.05 8.08 -2.43
CA GLU A 89 -3.15 9.27 -3.28
C GLU A 89 -3.24 10.52 -2.42
N TRP A 90 -2.39 11.51 -2.71
CA TRP A 90 -2.30 12.77 -1.98
C TRP A 90 -2.56 13.96 -2.90
N PRO A 91 -3.11 15.08 -2.37
CA PRO A 91 -3.27 16.30 -3.18
C PRO A 91 -1.94 16.81 -3.73
N ASP A 92 -0.88 16.74 -2.90
CA ASP A 92 0.46 17.20 -3.22
C ASP A 92 1.50 16.54 -2.30
N LYS A 93 2.77 16.72 -2.63
CA LYS A 93 3.88 16.16 -1.84
C LYS A 93 3.97 16.79 -0.44
N SER A 94 3.70 18.09 -0.33
CA SER A 94 3.76 18.81 0.96
C SER A 94 2.77 18.22 1.97
N THR A 95 1.54 17.98 1.56
CA THR A 95 0.51 17.33 2.38
C THR A 95 0.98 15.94 2.82
N ARG A 96 1.51 15.17 1.88
CA ARG A 96 2.04 13.83 2.14
C ARG A 96 3.17 13.85 3.17
N ASP A 97 4.15 14.74 3.01
CA ASP A 97 5.29 14.82 3.91
C ASP A 97 4.86 15.20 5.33
N THR A 98 3.98 16.18 5.47
CA THR A 98 3.42 16.59 6.76
C THR A 98 2.60 15.48 7.41
N ALA A 99 1.80 14.76 6.61
CA ALA A 99 0.99 13.64 7.10
C ALA A 99 1.87 12.53 7.67
N TRP A 100 2.93 12.14 6.98
CA TRP A 100 3.85 11.11 7.46
C TRP A 100 4.53 11.49 8.76
N GLU A 101 4.95 12.74 8.92
CA GLU A 101 5.52 13.22 10.18
C GLU A 101 4.54 13.03 11.34
N LYS A 102 3.27 13.42 11.13
CA LYS A 102 2.23 13.32 12.16
C LYS A 102 1.88 11.86 12.48
N ILE A 103 1.77 11.04 11.46
CA ILE A 103 1.43 9.62 11.61
C ILE A 103 2.54 8.87 12.33
N MET A 104 3.80 9.11 11.96
CA MET A 104 4.94 8.47 12.62
C MET A 104 5.09 8.88 14.09
N ALA A 105 4.61 10.06 14.46
CA ALA A 105 4.61 10.54 15.84
C ALA A 105 3.38 10.06 16.63
N ASP A 106 2.37 9.48 16.00
CA ASP A 106 1.13 9.06 16.63
C ASP A 106 1.35 7.76 17.43
N PRO A 107 1.04 7.73 18.74
CA PRO A 107 1.20 6.52 19.56
C PRO A 107 0.37 5.34 19.07
N ASP A 108 -0.78 5.57 18.47
CA ASP A 108 -1.65 4.52 17.94
C ASP A 108 -0.98 3.75 16.79
N MET A 109 -0.17 4.44 15.99
CA MET A 109 0.59 3.80 14.92
C MET A 109 1.83 3.06 15.45
N GLN A 110 2.39 3.53 16.56
CA GLN A 110 3.57 2.90 17.19
C GLN A 110 3.21 1.68 18.02
N ALA A 111 1.97 1.57 18.47
CA ALA A 111 1.50 0.46 19.30
C ALA A 111 1.39 -0.85 18.54
N GLY A 112 1.42 -0.82 17.21
CA GLY A 112 1.34 -1.99 16.35
C GLY A 112 2.67 -2.71 16.19
N LYS A 113 3.23 -3.22 17.27
CA LYS A 113 4.50 -3.97 17.21
C LYS A 113 4.36 -5.32 16.53
N ASP A 114 3.14 -5.86 16.48
CA ASP A 114 2.83 -7.12 15.82
C ASP A 114 2.27 -6.87 14.43
N MET A 115 3.14 -6.48 13.51
CA MET A 115 2.78 -6.32 12.10
C MET A 115 2.45 -7.68 11.50
N PRO A 116 1.36 -7.80 10.71
CA PRO A 116 1.00 -9.06 10.05
C PRO A 116 1.89 -9.38 8.84
N PHE A 117 3.05 -8.77 8.74
CA PHE A 117 4.03 -8.99 7.68
C PHE A 117 5.41 -8.54 8.15
N ASP A 118 6.45 -8.93 7.40
CA ASP A 118 7.82 -8.50 7.64
C ASP A 118 8.09 -7.17 6.92
N GLY A 119 8.09 -6.08 7.68
CA GLY A 119 8.31 -4.74 7.16
C GLY A 119 9.69 -4.52 6.53
N LYS A 120 10.67 -5.36 6.87
CA LYS A 120 12.03 -5.27 6.29
C LYS A 120 12.05 -5.66 4.81
N ARG A 121 11.06 -6.42 4.36
CA ARG A 121 10.95 -6.87 2.97
C ARG A 121 9.99 -5.99 2.14
N MET A 122 9.41 -4.96 2.74
CA MET A 122 8.54 -4.03 2.04
C MET A 122 9.34 -3.13 1.11
N MET A 123 8.86 -3.00 -0.13
CA MET A 123 9.34 -1.96 -1.06
C MET A 123 8.34 -0.82 -1.07
N TRP A 124 8.83 0.41 -1.09
CA TRP A 124 7.95 1.57 -1.22
C TRP A 124 8.66 2.74 -1.88
N GLY A 125 7.88 3.66 -2.43
CA GLY A 125 8.41 4.86 -3.05
C GLY A 125 7.31 5.88 -3.32
N GLY A 126 7.73 7.12 -3.56
CA GLY A 126 6.82 8.21 -3.89
C GLY A 126 6.94 8.57 -5.36
N PHE A 127 5.81 8.90 -5.98
CA PHE A 127 5.70 9.12 -7.42
C PHE A 127 4.83 10.31 -7.73
N VAL A 128 5.18 11.02 -8.81
CA VAL A 128 4.34 12.10 -9.34
C VAL A 128 3.53 11.53 -10.51
N PRO A 129 2.18 11.59 -10.47
CA PRO A 129 1.38 11.16 -11.60
C PRO A 129 1.71 11.95 -12.88
N VAL A 130 1.91 11.25 -13.99
CA VAL A 130 2.15 11.86 -15.29
C VAL A 130 0.96 11.71 -16.23
N LEU A 131 0.05 10.81 -15.89
CA LEU A 131 -1.20 10.59 -16.60
C LEU A 131 -2.25 10.14 -15.61
N ASP A 132 -3.37 10.82 -15.58
CA ASP A 132 -4.53 10.48 -14.75
C ASP A 132 -5.78 10.80 -15.58
N GLU A 133 -6.36 9.75 -16.17
CA GLU A 133 -7.60 9.87 -16.92
C GLU A 133 -8.73 9.26 -16.10
N THR A 134 -9.64 10.11 -15.66
CA THR A 134 -10.85 9.66 -14.99
C THR A 134 -11.94 9.39 -16.02
N LEU A 135 -12.30 8.12 -16.16
CA LEU A 135 -13.41 7.71 -17.02
C LEU A 135 -14.72 7.87 -16.25
N GLY A 136 -15.51 8.82 -16.63
CA GLY A 136 -16.82 8.94 -16.01
C GLY A 136 -17.42 10.26 -15.91
#